data_8a195b5b7a49221d82b7c056e70bfe98
#
_entry.id   8a195b5b7a49221d82b7c056e70bfe98
#
_cell.length_a   1.000
_cell.length_b   1.000
_cell.length_c   1.000
_cell.angle_alpha   90.00
_cell.angle_beta   90.00
_cell.angle_gamma   90.00
#
_symmetry.space_group_name_H-M   'P 1'
#
loop_
_entity.id
_entity.type
_entity.pdbx_description
1 polymer ?
#
loop_
_entity_poly.entity_id
_entity_poly.type
_entity_poly.pdbx_seq_one_letter_code
_entity_poly.pdbx_strand_id
1 'polypeptide(L)' 'MYKNYKAETVDQAIALGLEELKVAEEDIKIDVLEGGSKGFLGLGKKDAEVQLTVINPELKTYETIDALIN' A
#
# COMPACT_ATOMS: atom_id res chain seq x y z
N MET A 1 9.23 1.10 -8.06
CA MET A 1 8.10 0.41 -8.71
C MET A 1 6.85 0.53 -7.85
N TYR A 2 5.78 0.98 -8.43
CA TYR A 2 4.53 1.16 -7.69
C TYR A 2 3.35 0.67 -8.51
N LYS A 3 2.25 0.43 -7.82
CA LYS A 3 1.02 0.02 -8.47
C LYS A 3 -0.16 0.48 -7.61
N ASN A 4 -1.23 0.87 -8.27
CA ASN A 4 -2.43 1.34 -7.58
C ASN A 4 -3.45 0.21 -7.48
N TYR A 5 -4.15 0.16 -6.36
CA TYR A 5 -5.19 -0.84 -6.12
C TYR A 5 -6.44 -0.16 -5.61
N LYS A 6 -7.57 -0.66 -6.05
CA LYS A 6 -8.87 -0.18 -5.61
C LYS A 6 -9.66 -1.30 -4.96
N ALA A 7 -10.36 -0.98 -3.91
CA ALA A 7 -11.26 -1.92 -3.26
C ALA A 7 -12.28 -1.13 -2.46
N GLU A 8 -13.17 -1.82 -1.80
CA GLU A 8 -14.22 -1.16 -1.04
C GLU A 8 -13.66 -0.36 0.14
N THR A 9 -12.60 -0.87 0.75
CA THR A 9 -11.93 -0.20 1.87
C THR A 9 -10.43 -0.16 1.62
N VAL A 10 -9.76 0.72 2.37
CA VAL A 10 -8.29 0.82 2.30
C VAL A 10 -7.66 -0.52 2.67
N ASP A 11 -8.14 -1.15 3.73
CA ASP A 11 -7.59 -2.43 4.17
C ASP A 11 -7.70 -3.50 3.09
N GLN A 12 -8.84 -3.56 2.41
CA GLN A 12 -9.05 -4.51 1.35
C GLN A 12 -8.14 -4.23 0.15
N ALA A 13 -7.95 -2.96 -0.17
CA ALA A 13 -7.06 -2.58 -1.27
C ALA A 13 -5.61 -2.98 -0.97
N ILE A 14 -5.17 -2.75 0.26
CA ILE A 14 -3.83 -3.13 0.68
C ILE A 14 -3.66 -4.65 0.64
N ALA A 15 -4.63 -5.38 1.17
CA ALA A 15 -4.58 -6.83 1.16
C ALA A 15 -4.51 -7.38 -0.27
N LEU A 16 -5.30 -6.79 -1.15
CA LEU A 16 -5.30 -7.19 -2.55
C LEU A 16 -3.93 -6.98 -3.18
N GLY A 17 -3.32 -5.83 -2.90
CA GLY A 17 -2.00 -5.53 -3.44
C GLY A 17 -0.93 -6.45 -2.91
N LEU A 18 -0.93 -6.73 -1.62
CA LEU A 18 0.05 -7.62 -1.02
C LEU A 18 -0.05 -9.02 -1.60
N GLU A 19 -1.27 -9.49 -1.82
CA GLU A 19 -1.47 -10.80 -2.40
C GLU A 19 -0.99 -10.86 -3.84
N GLU A 20 -1.29 -9.83 -4.61
CA GLU A 20 -0.89 -9.80 -6.01
C GLU A 20 0.62 -9.63 -6.17
N LEU A 21 1.22 -8.75 -5.39
CA LEU A 21 2.65 -8.50 -5.44
C LEU A 21 3.46 -9.57 -4.73
N LYS A 22 2.81 -10.34 -3.85
CA LYS A 22 3.46 -11.40 -3.07
C LYS A 22 4.62 -10.87 -2.26
N VAL A 23 4.41 -9.75 -1.60
CA VAL A 23 5.42 -9.14 -0.73
C VAL A 23 4.83 -8.93 0.65
N ALA A 24 5.69 -8.77 1.64
CA ALA A 24 5.24 -8.48 2.99
C ALA A 24 4.88 -7.01 3.10
N GLU A 25 3.99 -6.68 4.02
CA GLU A 25 3.57 -5.31 4.23
C GLU A 25 4.77 -4.40 4.56
N GLU A 26 5.73 -4.93 5.30
CA GLU A 26 6.92 -4.17 5.68
C GLU A 26 7.83 -3.86 4.51
N ASP A 27 7.63 -4.53 3.38
CA ASP A 27 8.44 -4.32 2.19
C ASP A 27 7.78 -3.37 1.20
N ILE A 28 6.71 -2.71 1.60
CA ILE A 28 6.03 -1.75 0.74
C ILE A 28 5.78 -0.45 1.47
N LYS A 29 5.67 0.61 0.69
CA LYS A 29 5.23 1.89 1.19
C LYS A 29 3.78 2.07 0.73
N ILE A 30 2.92 2.45 1.65
CA ILE A 30 1.50 2.57 1.38
C ILE A 30 1.11 4.04 1.35
N ASP A 31 0.53 4.47 0.23
CA ASP A 31 -0.02 5.82 0.11
C ASP A 31 -1.50 5.70 -0.18
N VAL A 32 -2.32 6.30 0.66
CA VAL A 32 -3.76 6.30 0.47
C VAL A 32 -4.14 7.47 -0.41
N LEU A 33 -4.58 7.17 -1.62
CA LEU A 33 -4.98 8.21 -2.57
C LEU A 33 -6.45 8.58 -2.39
N GLU A 34 -7.27 7.60 -2.04
CA GLU A 34 -8.68 7.81 -1.78
C GLU A 34 -9.08 6.89 -0.63
N GLY A 35 -9.63 7.46 0.43
CA GLY A 35 -9.95 6.69 1.62
C GLY A 35 -11.18 5.80 1.49
N GLY A 36 -11.94 5.98 0.43
CA GLY A 36 -13.16 5.26 0.26
C GLY A 36 -14.30 5.88 1.04
N SER A 37 -15.51 5.62 0.61
CA SER A 37 -16.69 6.14 1.27
C SER A 37 -17.83 5.17 1.09
N LYS A 38 -18.48 4.81 2.19
CA LYS A 38 -19.72 4.05 2.13
C LYS A 38 -20.82 5.06 1.82
N GLY A 39 -21.42 4.96 0.66
CA GLY A 39 -22.42 5.91 0.29
C GLY A 39 -23.43 6.17 1.42
N PHE A 40 -23.68 7.41 1.70
CA PHE A 40 -24.69 7.79 2.67
C PHE A 40 -26.03 7.85 1.94
N LEU A 41 -27.00 7.11 2.44
CA LEU A 41 -28.28 7.00 1.77
C LEU A 41 -28.17 6.50 0.32
N GLY A 42 -27.14 5.69 0.06
CA GLY A 42 -26.93 5.14 -1.26
C GLY A 42 -26.32 6.10 -2.26
N LEU A 43 -25.91 7.27 -1.81
CA LEU A 43 -25.32 8.28 -2.68
C LEU A 43 -23.82 8.41 -2.38
N GLY A 44 -23.04 8.65 -3.42
CA GLY A 44 -21.65 9.01 -3.26
C GLY A 44 -20.73 7.89 -2.79
N LYS A 45 -21.10 6.65 -3.06
CA LYS A 45 -20.22 5.54 -2.71
C LYS A 45 -18.94 5.62 -3.54
N LYS A 46 -17.80 5.62 -2.89
CA LYS A 46 -16.51 5.64 -3.54
C LYS A 46 -15.64 4.50 -3.08
N ASP A 47 -14.90 3.92 -4.00
CA ASP A 47 -13.94 2.88 -3.66
C ASP A 47 -12.69 3.53 -3.08
N ALA A 48 -12.05 2.80 -2.18
CA ALA A 48 -10.76 3.22 -1.67
C ALA A 48 -9.70 2.93 -2.73
N GLU A 49 -8.73 3.80 -2.83
CA GLU A 49 -7.61 3.61 -3.76
C GLU A 49 -6.31 3.83 -3.01
N VAL A 50 -5.39 2.89 -3.14
CA VAL A 50 -4.08 3.00 -2.51
C VAL A 50 -3.01 2.78 -3.55
N GLN A 51 -1.88 3.42 -3.33
CA GLN A 51 -0.69 3.22 -4.15
C GLN A 51 0.33 2.48 -3.30
N LEU A 52 0.73 1.32 -3.75
CA LEU A 52 1.72 0.51 -3.07
C LEU A 52 3.03 0.57 -3.82
N THR A 53 4.07 1.01 -3.14
CA THR A 53 5.40 1.11 -3.71
C THR A 53 6.26 0.03 -3.09
N VAL A 54 6.81 -0.84 -3.92
CA VAL A 54 7.67 -1.91 -3.43
C VAL A 54 9.02 -1.31 -3.07
N ILE A 55 9.43 -1.51 -1.83
CA ILE A 55 10.72 -1.07 -1.35
C ILE A 55 11.71 -2.19 -1.65
N ASN A 56 12.79 -1.85 -2.33
CA ASN A 56 13.81 -2.83 -2.66
C ASN A 56 14.44 -3.37 -1.38
N PRO A 57 14.32 -4.68 -1.11
CA PRO A 57 14.90 -5.26 0.11
C PRO A 57 16.39 -5.02 0.23
N GLU A 58 17.10 -4.97 -0.87
CA GLU A 58 18.54 -4.70 -0.85
C GLU A 58 18.84 -3.32 -0.32
N LEU A 59 18.05 -2.34 -0.73
CA LEU A 59 18.21 -0.99 -0.23
C LEU A 59 17.91 -0.91 1.25
N LYS A 60 16.90 -1.63 1.68
CA LYS A 60 16.52 -1.67 3.08
C LYS A 60 17.64 -2.25 3.92
N THR A 61 18.22 -3.34 3.46
CA THR A 61 19.34 -3.97 4.14
C THR A 61 20.54 -3.04 4.17
N TYR A 62 20.77 -2.38 3.07
CA TYR A 62 21.89 -1.45 2.95
C TYR A 62 21.77 -0.31 3.95
N GLU A 63 20.58 0.24 4.07
CA GLU A 63 20.33 1.31 5.02
C GLU A 63 20.56 0.86 6.45
N THR A 64 20.19 -0.36 6.78
CA THR A 64 20.39 -0.91 8.11
C THR A 64 21.87 -1.02 8.42
N ILE A 65 22.63 -1.50 7.46
CA ILE A 65 24.07 -1.62 7.61
C ILE A 65 24.72 -0.25 7.79
N ASP A 66 24.29 0.69 6.98
CA ASP A 66 24.81 2.03 7.03
C ASP A 66 24.53 2.67 8.38
N ALA A 67 23.34 2.45 8.90
CA ALA A 67 22.97 2.96 10.20
C ALA A 67 23.82 2.36 11.31
N LEU A 68 24.18 1.10 11.18
CA LEU A 68 25.00 0.43 12.16
C LEU A 68 26.45 0.93 12.12
N ILE A 69 26.93 1.26 10.94
CA ILE A 69 28.28 1.77 10.78
C ILE A 69 28.39 3.18 11.31
N ASN A 70 27.38 3.95 11.12
CA ASN A 70 27.35 5.32 11.57
C ASN A 70 26.84 5.46 12.99
#